data_034e0bce52435ede8d850c84a416f865
#
_entry.id   034e0bce52435ede8d850c84a416f865
#
_cell.length_a   1.000
_cell.length_b   1.000
_cell.length_c   1.000
_cell.angle_alpha   90.00
_cell.angle_beta   90.00
_cell.angle_gamma   90.00
#
_symmetry.space_group_name_H-M   'P 1'
#
loop_
_entity.id
_entity.type
_entity.pdbx_description
1 polymer ?
#
loop_
_entity_poly.entity_id
_entity_poly.type
_entity_poly.pdbx_seq_one_letter_code
_entity_poly.pdbx_strand_id
1 'polypeptide(L)'
;GVKGNAGDSDIAWQYKYMINEFRIHDLLCGFIFTEFHDVVNEFNGYYKINNDDKDFGYSDFGMDLRDLHSQDYLGADFAPMTTVNPYDTVSIPLVASSFTDARHGRTLRVDWQLTVMDPLDGDYIADSGEYQLVWSGYGAFPAGEIHLEMPAHDGTAVLSWALMDGDETVMQNYLL
;
A
#
# COMPACT_ATOMS: atom_id res chain seq x y z
N GLY A 1 -0.96 -11.06 18.38
CA GLY A 1 -1.63 -10.46 19.50
C GLY A 1 -0.97 -9.17 19.94
N VAL A 2 -1.71 -8.30 20.57
CA VAL A 2 -1.21 -7.00 21.04
C VAL A 2 -0.10 -7.23 22.05
N LYS A 3 1.06 -6.68 21.80
CA LYS A 3 2.25 -6.79 22.65
C LYS A 3 2.52 -5.45 23.31
N GLY A 4 1.79 -5.06 24.33
CA GLY A 4 2.02 -3.76 24.95
C GLY A 4 1.99 -2.62 23.93
N ASN A 5 3.11 -1.92 23.75
CA ASN A 5 3.23 -0.88 22.72
C ASN A 5 3.27 -1.41 21.27
N ALA A 6 3.42 -2.72 21.07
CA ALA A 6 3.37 -3.31 19.73
C ALA A 6 1.95 -3.41 19.17
N GLY A 7 0.94 -2.95 19.88
CA GLY A 7 -0.41 -2.76 19.36
C GLY A 7 -0.47 -1.84 18.14
N ASP A 8 0.53 -0.96 17.98
CA ASP A 8 0.66 -0.12 16.81
C ASP A 8 0.75 -0.94 15.52
N SER A 9 1.52 -2.02 15.52
CA SER A 9 1.68 -2.91 14.35
C SER A 9 0.40 -3.71 14.02
N ASP A 10 -0.38 -4.10 15.03
CA ASP A 10 -1.65 -4.81 14.82
C ASP A 10 -2.71 -3.89 14.18
N ILE A 11 -2.69 -2.61 14.54
CA ILE A 11 -3.60 -1.60 13.99
C ILE A 11 -3.18 -1.21 12.57
N ALA A 12 -1.89 -1.17 12.28
CA ALA A 12 -1.31 -0.74 11.02
C ALA A 12 -1.93 -1.46 9.81
N TRP A 13 -2.05 -2.78 9.90
CA TRP A 13 -2.64 -3.58 8.84
C TRP A 13 -4.12 -3.25 8.62
N GLN A 14 -4.88 -3.05 9.70
CA GLN A 14 -6.29 -2.69 9.62
C GLN A 14 -6.47 -1.30 8.99
N TYR A 15 -5.62 -0.33 9.36
CA TYR A 15 -5.64 1.00 8.76
C TYR A 15 -5.38 0.94 7.27
N LYS A 16 -4.30 0.25 6.89
CA LYS A 16 -3.92 0.11 5.48
C LYS A 16 -5.05 -0.52 4.66
N TYR A 17 -5.62 -1.62 5.14
CA TYR A 17 -6.70 -2.32 4.46
C TYR A 17 -7.96 -1.43 4.33
N MET A 18 -8.43 -0.84 5.42
CA MET A 18 -9.62 0.01 5.38
C MET A 18 -9.43 1.22 4.46
N ILE A 19 -8.27 1.88 4.53
CA ILE A 19 -8.04 3.06 3.70
C ILE A 19 -7.91 2.67 2.23
N ASN A 20 -7.26 1.55 1.92
CA ASN A 20 -7.23 1.03 0.56
C ASN A 20 -8.65 0.81 0.03
N GLU A 21 -9.52 0.13 0.78
CA GLU A 21 -10.90 -0.12 0.40
C GLU A 21 -11.69 1.18 0.19
N PHE A 22 -11.51 2.17 1.06
CA PHE A 22 -12.17 3.47 0.86
C PHE A 22 -11.66 4.19 -0.38
N ARG A 23 -10.39 4.08 -0.70
CA ARG A 23 -9.75 4.80 -1.80
C ARG A 23 -10.08 4.20 -3.17
N ILE A 24 -10.24 2.88 -3.28
CA ILE A 24 -10.51 2.23 -4.57
C ILE A 24 -12.00 2.29 -5.00
N HIS A 25 -12.91 2.73 -4.12
CA HIS A 25 -14.32 2.85 -4.44
C HIS A 25 -14.68 4.25 -4.95
N ASP A 26 -15.18 4.35 -6.17
CA ASP A 26 -15.54 5.59 -6.87
C ASP A 26 -16.71 6.36 -6.25
N LEU A 27 -17.55 5.67 -5.48
CA LEU A 27 -18.70 6.27 -4.78
C LEU A 27 -18.33 6.97 -3.48
N LEU A 28 -17.11 6.76 -2.97
CA LEU A 28 -16.64 7.35 -1.72
C LEU A 28 -15.82 8.60 -1.99
N CYS A 29 -16.30 9.75 -1.55
CA CYS A 29 -15.63 11.02 -1.73
C CYS A 29 -14.58 11.35 -0.64
N GLY A 30 -14.45 10.51 0.37
CA GLY A 30 -13.50 10.68 1.46
C GLY A 30 -13.93 9.94 2.72
N PHE A 31 -13.14 10.08 3.77
CA PHE A 31 -13.40 9.48 5.09
C PHE A 31 -12.92 10.41 6.20
N ILE A 32 -13.45 10.22 7.39
CA ILE A 32 -12.97 10.88 8.61
C ILE A 32 -12.44 9.80 9.52
N PHE A 33 -11.16 9.93 9.87
CA PHE A 33 -10.51 9.01 10.79
C PHE A 33 -10.57 9.55 12.21
N THR A 34 -10.98 8.75 13.16
CA THR A 34 -10.95 9.02 14.60
C THR A 34 -10.02 7.99 15.22
N GLU A 35 -8.82 8.40 15.71
CA GLU A 35 -8.51 9.81 15.92
C GLU A 35 -7.07 10.14 15.52
N PHE A 36 -6.70 11.43 15.58
CA PHE A 36 -5.37 11.88 15.16
C PHE A 36 -4.26 11.36 16.10
N HIS A 37 -4.48 11.42 17.41
CA HIS A 37 -3.56 10.85 18.40
C HIS A 37 -4.32 10.09 19.48
N ASP A 38 -3.64 9.19 20.17
CA ASP A 38 -4.21 8.45 21.28
C ASP A 38 -4.75 9.37 22.38
N VAL A 39 -5.83 8.95 23.01
CA VAL A 39 -6.36 9.54 24.24
C VAL A 39 -6.34 8.53 25.37
N VAL A 40 -6.66 8.96 26.56
CA VAL A 40 -6.69 8.07 27.73
C VAL A 40 -7.69 6.92 27.50
N ASN A 41 -7.20 5.70 27.51
CA ASN A 41 -7.93 4.45 27.27
C ASN A 41 -8.32 4.14 25.81
N GLU A 42 -7.92 4.98 24.82
CA GLU A 42 -8.05 4.68 23.38
C GLU A 42 -6.69 4.84 22.70
N PHE A 43 -6.23 3.77 22.01
CA PHE A 43 -4.90 3.70 21.41
C PHE A 43 -4.97 3.46 19.90
N ASN A 44 -5.98 4.03 19.26
CA ASN A 44 -6.25 3.91 17.82
C ASN A 44 -5.86 5.15 17.02
N GLY A 45 -5.16 6.12 17.63
CA GLY A 45 -4.66 7.29 16.95
C GLY A 45 -3.51 6.99 15.99
N TYR A 46 -3.23 7.90 15.07
CA TYR A 46 -2.04 7.85 14.22
C TYR A 46 -0.75 8.15 15.00
N TYR A 47 -0.87 8.93 16.05
CA TYR A 47 0.22 9.31 16.94
C TYR A 47 -0.06 8.87 18.38
N LYS A 48 0.98 8.75 19.18
CA LYS A 48 0.84 8.51 20.62
C LYS A 48 0.23 9.73 21.32
N ILE A 49 -0.25 9.55 22.54
CA ILE A 49 -0.89 10.61 23.34
C ILE A 49 0.01 11.85 23.55
N ASN A 50 1.31 11.68 23.48
CA ASN A 50 2.30 12.76 23.58
C ASN A 50 2.74 13.31 22.21
N ASN A 51 2.05 12.94 21.14
CA ASN A 51 2.33 13.23 19.73
C ASN A 51 3.64 12.60 19.18
N ASP A 52 4.22 11.63 19.85
CA ASP A 52 5.30 10.84 19.27
C ASP A 52 4.76 9.93 18.15
N ASP A 53 5.62 9.62 17.19
CA ASP A 53 5.31 8.70 16.11
C ASP A 53 5.02 7.28 16.66
N LYS A 54 4.09 6.60 16.01
CA LYS A 54 3.89 5.17 16.16
C LYS A 54 4.70 4.43 15.09
N ASP A 55 5.21 3.29 15.48
CA ASP A 55 5.85 2.37 14.54
C ASP A 55 4.79 1.41 13.98
N PHE A 56 4.35 1.68 12.76
CA PHE A 56 3.42 0.83 12.04
C PHE A 56 4.10 -0.29 11.22
N GLY A 57 5.42 -0.30 11.16
CA GLY A 57 6.17 -1.25 10.35
C GLY A 57 6.05 -1.04 8.84
N TYR A 58 5.44 0.03 8.39
CA TYR A 58 5.29 0.32 6.96
C TYR A 58 6.62 0.56 6.26
N SER A 59 7.59 1.15 6.97
CA SER A 59 8.93 1.43 6.45
C SER A 59 9.69 0.19 6.02
N ASP A 60 9.38 -0.97 6.60
CA ASP A 60 9.98 -2.26 6.23
C ASP A 60 9.64 -2.64 4.77
N PHE A 61 8.56 -2.07 4.24
CA PHE A 61 8.07 -2.28 2.88
C PHE A 61 8.15 -1.02 2.00
N GLY A 62 8.95 -0.03 2.41
CA GLY A 62 9.16 1.20 1.67
C GLY A 62 8.02 2.22 1.74
N MET A 63 7.02 2.00 2.59
CA MET A 63 5.84 2.85 2.72
C MET A 63 5.90 3.71 3.99
N ASP A 64 5.24 4.86 3.99
CA ASP A 64 5.01 5.74 5.14
C ASP A 64 3.50 5.85 5.42
N LEU A 65 3.14 6.21 6.64
CA LEU A 65 1.74 6.50 6.98
C LEU A 65 1.12 7.58 6.07
N ARG A 66 1.92 8.53 5.62
CA ARG A 66 1.49 9.61 4.72
C ARG A 66 1.05 9.10 3.35
N ASP A 67 1.59 7.97 2.89
CA ASP A 67 1.22 7.38 1.61
C ASP A 67 -0.26 7.00 1.57
N LEU A 68 -0.82 6.54 2.69
CA LEU A 68 -2.25 6.26 2.82
C LEU A 68 -3.13 7.52 2.63
N HIS A 69 -2.59 8.70 2.90
CA HIS A 69 -3.26 9.99 2.81
C HIS A 69 -2.77 10.85 1.63
N SER A 70 -1.95 10.30 0.75
CA SER A 70 -1.53 11.00 -0.47
C SER A 70 -2.76 11.46 -1.27
N GLN A 71 -2.70 12.67 -1.83
CA GLN A 71 -3.78 13.17 -2.68
C GLN A 71 -3.98 12.29 -3.92
N ASP A 72 -2.89 11.79 -4.48
CA ASP A 72 -2.87 10.81 -5.55
C ASP A 72 -2.41 9.46 -4.97
N TYR A 73 -3.27 8.47 -5.02
CA TYR A 73 -3.08 7.16 -4.39
C TYR A 73 -3.25 6.05 -5.42
N LEU A 74 -2.46 5.01 -5.29
CA LEU A 74 -2.56 3.80 -6.11
C LEU A 74 -2.77 2.60 -5.19
N GLY A 75 -3.98 2.07 -5.18
CA GLY A 75 -4.38 0.91 -4.39
C GLY A 75 -4.47 -0.36 -5.24
N ALA A 76 -4.46 -1.52 -4.58
CA ALA A 76 -4.75 -2.80 -5.22
C ALA A 76 -6.20 -3.22 -4.94
N ASP A 77 -6.93 -3.60 -5.99
CA ASP A 77 -8.22 -4.28 -5.87
C ASP A 77 -7.98 -5.80 -5.80
N PHE A 78 -7.40 -6.22 -4.69
CA PHE A 78 -6.98 -7.59 -4.46
C PHE A 78 -7.07 -7.94 -2.98
N ALA A 79 -7.47 -9.18 -2.68
CA ALA A 79 -7.59 -9.63 -1.30
C ALA A 79 -6.21 -9.68 -0.63
N PRO A 80 -6.04 -9.04 0.51
CA PRO A 80 -4.78 -9.07 1.24
C PRO A 80 -4.49 -10.45 1.81
N MET A 81 -3.21 -10.79 1.96
CA MET A 81 -2.75 -12.06 2.54
C MET A 81 -3.30 -13.30 1.80
N THR A 82 -3.30 -13.26 0.47
CA THR A 82 -3.77 -14.36 -0.36
C THR A 82 -2.71 -15.46 -0.44
N THR A 83 -3.12 -16.72 -0.22
CA THR A 83 -2.25 -17.86 -0.44
C THR A 83 -2.30 -18.30 -1.90
N VAL A 84 -1.14 -18.44 -2.51
CA VAL A 84 -0.96 -18.87 -3.90
C VAL A 84 0.00 -20.06 -3.96
N ASN A 85 -0.07 -20.86 -5.02
CA ASN A 85 0.87 -21.99 -5.17
C ASN A 85 2.11 -21.55 -5.97
N PRO A 86 3.22 -22.26 -5.81
CA PRO A 86 4.39 -22.07 -6.68
C PRO A 86 4.00 -22.16 -8.17
N TYR A 87 4.58 -21.26 -8.98
CA TYR A 87 4.34 -21.14 -10.43
C TYR A 87 2.92 -20.70 -10.84
N ASP A 88 2.03 -20.37 -9.91
CA ASP A 88 0.76 -19.74 -10.26
C ASP A 88 1.02 -18.36 -10.89
N THR A 89 0.21 -18.03 -11.89
CA THR A 89 0.16 -16.67 -12.43
C THR A 89 -0.91 -15.89 -11.68
N VAL A 90 -0.52 -14.75 -11.11
CA VAL A 90 -1.42 -13.85 -10.38
C VAL A 90 -1.48 -12.50 -11.08
N SER A 91 -2.68 -11.98 -11.26
CA SER A 91 -2.91 -10.63 -11.76
C SER A 91 -3.44 -9.76 -10.62
N ILE A 92 -2.77 -8.65 -10.37
CA ILE A 92 -3.12 -7.69 -9.32
C ILE A 92 -3.65 -6.41 -9.98
N PRO A 93 -4.96 -6.22 -10.06
CA PRO A 93 -5.54 -4.99 -10.58
C PRO A 93 -5.19 -3.81 -9.67
N LEU A 94 -4.77 -2.70 -10.28
CA LEU A 94 -4.51 -1.46 -9.57
C LEU A 94 -5.59 -0.43 -9.88
N VAL A 95 -5.98 0.32 -8.86
CA VAL A 95 -6.95 1.40 -8.93
C VAL A 95 -6.30 2.68 -8.43
N ALA A 96 -6.28 3.68 -9.30
CA ALA A 96 -5.89 5.04 -8.93
C ALA A 96 -7.04 5.74 -8.22
N SER A 97 -6.72 6.54 -7.21
CA SER A 97 -7.67 7.36 -6.48
C SER A 97 -7.04 8.75 -6.27
N SER A 98 -7.66 9.77 -6.84
CA SER A 98 -7.15 11.13 -6.77
C SER A 98 -8.16 12.10 -6.17
N PHE A 99 -7.70 12.96 -5.27
CA PHE A 99 -8.45 14.07 -4.71
C PHE A 99 -7.95 15.43 -5.22
N THR A 100 -7.20 15.43 -6.31
CA THR A 100 -6.63 16.63 -6.93
C THR A 100 -6.57 16.52 -8.45
N ASP A 101 -6.55 17.65 -9.13
CA ASP A 101 -6.29 17.73 -10.57
C ASP A 101 -4.82 18.07 -10.90
N ALA A 102 -3.95 18.12 -9.90
CA ALA A 102 -2.57 18.58 -10.07
C ALA A 102 -1.78 17.75 -11.10
N ARG A 103 -2.10 16.48 -11.26
CA ARG A 103 -1.45 15.55 -12.20
C ARG A 103 -2.36 15.13 -13.37
N HIS A 104 -3.54 15.75 -13.52
CA HIS A 104 -4.47 15.43 -14.62
C HIS A 104 -3.77 15.52 -15.98
N GLY A 105 -3.91 14.46 -16.78
CA GLY A 105 -3.32 14.36 -18.12
C GLY A 105 -1.81 14.11 -18.16
N ARG A 106 -1.14 14.03 -17.01
CA ARG A 106 0.29 13.67 -16.95
C ARG A 106 0.47 12.18 -17.14
N THR A 107 1.58 11.80 -17.72
CA THR A 107 2.03 10.40 -17.74
C THR A 107 2.85 10.14 -16.49
N LEU A 108 2.37 9.23 -15.66
CA LEU A 108 3.05 8.76 -14.46
C LEU A 108 3.60 7.36 -14.69
N ARG A 109 4.61 6.97 -13.91
CA ARG A 109 5.20 5.64 -13.94
C ARG A 109 4.84 4.89 -12.67
N VAL A 110 4.57 3.62 -12.80
CA VAL A 110 4.45 2.68 -11.68
C VAL A 110 5.67 1.78 -11.70
N ASP A 111 6.48 1.86 -10.67
CA ASP A 111 7.59 0.93 -10.43
C ASP A 111 7.12 -0.10 -9.43
N TRP A 112 7.39 -1.39 -9.67
CA TRP A 112 6.98 -2.44 -8.75
C TRP A 112 8.05 -3.52 -8.58
N GLN A 113 7.98 -4.21 -7.43
CA GLN A 113 8.91 -5.26 -7.07
C GLN A 113 8.21 -6.33 -6.24
N LEU A 114 8.43 -7.60 -6.59
CA LEU A 114 8.05 -8.76 -5.80
C LEU A 114 9.27 -9.25 -5.01
N THR A 115 9.21 -9.15 -3.69
CA THR A 115 10.24 -9.67 -2.79
C THR A 115 9.71 -10.90 -2.08
N VAL A 116 10.49 -11.97 -2.04
CA VAL A 116 10.19 -13.16 -1.25
C VAL A 116 11.04 -13.11 0.01
N MET A 117 10.38 -13.21 1.15
CA MET A 117 10.98 -13.29 2.47
C MET A 117 11.13 -14.76 2.83
N ASP A 118 12.34 -15.29 2.68
CA ASP A 118 12.67 -16.68 3.03
C ASP A 118 13.38 -16.70 4.38
N PRO A 119 12.79 -17.34 5.40
CA PRO A 119 13.37 -17.36 6.75
C PRO A 119 14.67 -18.18 6.84
N LEU A 120 15.02 -18.97 5.83
CA LEU A 120 16.21 -19.83 5.82
C LEU A 120 17.34 -19.27 4.96
N ASP A 121 17.00 -18.80 3.75
CA ASP A 121 17.97 -18.35 2.74
C ASP A 121 18.06 -16.83 2.62
N GLY A 122 17.18 -16.09 3.33
CA GLY A 122 17.13 -14.63 3.32
C GLY A 122 16.26 -14.07 2.19
N ASP A 123 16.01 -12.77 2.24
CA ASP A 123 15.12 -12.09 1.34
C ASP A 123 15.74 -11.90 -0.04
N TYR A 124 14.96 -12.08 -1.11
CA TYR A 124 15.40 -11.85 -2.48
C TYR A 124 14.31 -11.26 -3.35
N ILE A 125 14.70 -10.51 -4.37
CA ILE A 125 13.80 -9.98 -5.39
C ILE A 125 13.50 -11.11 -6.38
N ALA A 126 12.24 -11.53 -6.44
CA ALA A 126 11.79 -12.57 -7.35
C ALA A 126 11.41 -12.01 -8.72
N ASP A 127 10.82 -10.82 -8.76
CA ASP A 127 10.43 -10.14 -9.98
C ASP A 127 10.36 -8.63 -9.77
N SER A 128 10.43 -7.85 -10.86
CA SER A 128 10.25 -6.40 -10.83
C SER A 128 9.93 -5.86 -12.20
N GLY A 129 9.30 -4.71 -12.26
CA GLY A 129 9.00 -4.06 -13.52
C GLY A 129 8.51 -2.64 -13.35
N GLU A 130 8.18 -2.05 -14.49
CA GLU A 130 7.60 -0.72 -14.56
C GLU A 130 6.58 -0.63 -15.70
N TYR A 131 5.63 0.27 -15.57
CA TYR A 131 4.77 0.67 -16.67
C TYR A 131 4.33 2.12 -16.50
N GLN A 132 3.80 2.69 -17.58
CA GLN A 132 3.30 4.06 -17.60
C GLN A 132 1.79 4.09 -17.75
N LEU A 133 1.15 5.07 -17.10
CA LEU A 133 -0.26 5.34 -17.24
C LEU A 133 -0.51 6.85 -17.34
N VAL A 134 -1.61 7.22 -18.03
CA VAL A 134 -2.08 8.61 -18.04
C VAL A 134 -2.98 8.82 -16.83
N TRP A 135 -2.64 9.79 -15.99
CA TRP A 135 -3.40 10.08 -14.78
C TRP A 135 -4.68 10.84 -15.12
N SER A 136 -5.83 10.25 -14.83
CA SER A 136 -7.13 10.82 -15.25
C SER A 136 -7.62 11.98 -14.37
N GLY A 137 -6.95 12.25 -13.26
CA GLY A 137 -7.34 13.31 -12.32
C GLY A 137 -8.34 12.86 -11.28
N TYR A 138 -9.24 13.74 -10.90
CA TYR A 138 -10.12 13.55 -9.74
C TYR A 138 -11.03 12.32 -9.85
N GLY A 139 -11.09 11.51 -8.78
CA GLY A 139 -11.91 10.32 -8.67
C GLY A 139 -11.11 9.01 -8.59
N ALA A 140 -11.81 7.89 -8.66
CA ALA A 140 -11.20 6.56 -8.73
C ALA A 140 -11.32 6.01 -10.16
N PHE A 141 -10.25 5.39 -10.67
CA PHE A 141 -10.21 4.84 -12.03
C PHE A 141 -9.23 3.67 -12.15
N PRO A 142 -9.46 2.72 -13.08
CA PRO A 142 -8.52 1.63 -13.33
C PRO A 142 -7.14 2.16 -13.71
N ALA A 143 -6.10 1.60 -13.11
CA ALA A 143 -4.72 2.04 -13.28
C ALA A 143 -3.79 0.96 -13.86
N GLY A 144 -4.34 -0.11 -14.42
CA GLY A 144 -3.60 -1.23 -14.98
C GLY A 144 -3.54 -2.42 -14.03
N GLU A 145 -2.68 -3.38 -14.36
CA GLU A 145 -2.51 -4.62 -13.61
C GLU A 145 -1.02 -4.99 -13.55
N ILE A 146 -0.62 -5.57 -12.42
CA ILE A 146 0.70 -6.21 -12.28
C ILE A 146 0.49 -7.71 -12.46
N HIS A 147 1.20 -8.30 -13.41
CA HIS A 147 1.17 -9.75 -13.67
C HIS A 147 2.43 -10.38 -13.08
N LEU A 148 2.23 -11.38 -12.24
CA LEU A 148 3.31 -12.05 -11.50
C LEU A 148 3.28 -13.54 -11.80
N GLU A 149 4.45 -14.14 -11.95
CA GLU A 149 4.64 -15.59 -11.86
C GLU A 149 5.25 -15.90 -10.48
N MET A 150 4.53 -16.72 -9.70
CA MET A 150 4.98 -17.01 -8.34
C MET A 150 6.22 -17.89 -8.36
N PRO A 151 7.22 -17.59 -7.51
CA PRO A 151 8.45 -18.37 -7.43
C PRO A 151 8.20 -19.78 -6.91
N ALA A 152 9.19 -20.66 -7.11
CA ALA A 152 9.12 -22.07 -6.74
C ALA A 152 9.22 -22.37 -5.24
N HIS A 153 9.46 -21.36 -4.43
CA HIS A 153 9.80 -21.52 -3.00
C HIS A 153 8.63 -21.15 -2.10
N ASP A 154 8.49 -21.89 -1.01
CA ASP A 154 7.59 -21.49 0.08
C ASP A 154 8.17 -20.26 0.80
N GLY A 155 7.33 -19.27 1.06
CA GLY A 155 7.74 -18.06 1.74
C GLY A 155 6.61 -17.03 1.80
N THR A 156 6.89 -15.88 2.38
CA THR A 156 6.00 -14.73 2.31
C THR A 156 6.43 -13.84 1.16
N ALA A 157 5.57 -13.65 0.18
CA ALA A 157 5.82 -12.73 -0.91
C ALA A 157 5.24 -11.35 -0.60
N VAL A 158 6.02 -10.31 -0.84
CA VAL A 158 5.61 -8.91 -0.69
C VAL A 158 5.71 -8.23 -2.05
N LEU A 159 4.58 -7.81 -2.59
CA LEU A 159 4.53 -6.94 -3.75
C LEU A 159 4.54 -5.49 -3.28
N SER A 160 5.57 -4.74 -3.57
CA SER A 160 5.63 -3.29 -3.34
C SER A 160 5.56 -2.51 -4.64
N TRP A 161 4.96 -1.33 -4.61
CA TRP A 161 4.95 -0.43 -5.77
C TRP A 161 5.04 1.03 -5.36
N ALA A 162 5.54 1.84 -6.29
CA ALA A 162 5.63 3.29 -6.16
C ALA A 162 4.97 3.96 -7.38
N LEU A 163 4.21 5.02 -7.13
CA LEU A 163 3.73 5.93 -8.16
C LEU A 163 4.73 7.07 -8.32
N MET A 164 5.24 7.26 -9.52
CA MET A 164 6.32 8.19 -9.84
C MET A 164 5.86 9.27 -10.80
N ASP A 165 6.22 10.52 -10.52
CA ASP A 165 6.06 11.66 -11.41
C ASP A 165 7.44 12.21 -11.81
N GLY A 166 8.00 11.70 -12.92
CA GLY A 166 9.43 11.86 -13.20
C GLY A 166 10.28 11.16 -12.15
N ASP A 167 11.11 11.94 -11.45
CA ASP A 167 11.97 11.44 -10.35
C ASP A 167 11.30 11.59 -8.96
N GLU A 168 10.13 12.21 -8.89
CA GLU A 168 9.38 12.38 -7.64
C GLU A 168 8.60 11.11 -7.29
N THR A 169 8.80 10.57 -6.10
CA THR A 169 7.91 9.55 -5.55
C THR A 169 6.65 10.22 -4.99
N VAL A 170 5.52 9.95 -5.63
CA VAL A 170 4.22 10.50 -5.24
C VAL A 170 3.64 9.76 -4.05
N MET A 171 3.72 8.43 -4.08
CA MET A 171 3.33 7.55 -2.98
C MET A 171 3.91 6.15 -3.18
N GLN A 172 3.95 5.39 -2.09
CA GLN A 172 4.35 3.98 -2.07
C GLN A 172 3.28 3.13 -1.41
N ASN A 173 3.21 1.84 -1.78
CA ASN A 173 2.28 0.90 -1.20
C ASN A 173 2.81 -0.54 -1.34
N TYR A 174 2.19 -1.49 -0.64
CA TYR A 174 2.55 -2.90 -0.73
C TYR A 174 1.34 -3.82 -0.49
N LEU A 175 1.49 -5.11 -0.86
CA LEU A 175 0.55 -6.20 -0.64
C LEU A 175 1.33 -7.43 -0.16
N LEU A 176 0.76 -8.19 0.79
CA LEU A 176 1.31 -9.46 1.31
C LEU A 176 0.58 -10.66 0.68
#